data_589d81cf7c560e7d5c5a5c3e20a30329
#
_entry.id   589d81cf7c560e7d5c5a5c3e20a30329
#
_cell.length_a   1.000
_cell.length_b   1.000
_cell.length_c   1.000
_cell.angle_alpha   90.00
_cell.angle_beta   90.00
_cell.angle_gamma   90.00
#
_symmetry.space_group_name_H-M   'P 1'
#
loop_
_entity.id
_entity.type
_entity.pdbx_description
1 polymer ?
#
loop_
_entity_poly.entity_id
_entity_poly.type
_entity_poly.pdbx_seq_one_letter_code
_entity_poly.pdbx_strand_id
1 'polypeptide(L)'
;MTDELSDSQLAAHQAERIDLPGRHGTLAALRGGPASAKATVLLVPGYTGSKEDFAPLLDPLTDAGFAPLAIDLPGQYESPGPDSEAAYTPDELGTQVTELVGKLVADGERVLLLGHSYGGLVARAALLSGCQASGLILLDSGPSAITDPDRVAVLDYGTAVLRDKGIDAAWQLREQSLLRNPWYTGLPERLRAFQRERFLRSLPAALITMAEVLRTSEDLVAPLSRELAARAIPCLVACGEHDDAWSVPTQQRMAERLDADFAVLPGCGHSPNTENPSALVATLLPTWNSWLA
;
A
#
# COMPACT_ATOMS: atom_id res chain seq x y z
N MET A 1 -9.58 -17.26 -22.77
CA MET A 1 -8.39 -16.37 -22.77
C MET A 1 -8.57 -15.42 -21.60
N THR A 2 -7.86 -15.63 -20.53
CA THR A 2 -7.77 -14.64 -19.46
C THR A 2 -7.16 -13.37 -20.06
N ASP A 3 -7.73 -12.21 -19.78
CA ASP A 3 -7.15 -10.92 -20.17
C ASP A 3 -5.73 -10.86 -19.57
N GLU A 4 -4.69 -10.64 -20.40
CA GLU A 4 -3.29 -10.56 -19.97
C GLU A 4 -3.03 -9.50 -18.88
N LEU A 5 -4.03 -8.66 -18.59
CA LEU A 5 -3.95 -7.58 -17.62
C LEU A 5 -4.90 -7.76 -16.42
N SER A 6 -5.64 -8.87 -16.35
CA SER A 6 -6.64 -9.09 -15.29
C SER A 6 -6.07 -9.02 -13.87
N ASP A 7 -4.80 -9.40 -13.70
CA ASP A 7 -4.09 -9.41 -12.42
C ASP A 7 -3.10 -8.24 -12.29
N SER A 8 -3.23 -7.19 -13.11
CA SER A 8 -2.30 -6.07 -13.17
C SER A 8 -2.94 -4.76 -12.71
N GLN A 9 -2.12 -3.72 -12.58
CA GLN A 9 -2.58 -2.35 -12.33
C GLN A 9 -3.52 -1.79 -13.41
N LEU A 10 -3.65 -2.47 -14.53
CA LEU A 10 -4.57 -2.11 -15.63
C LEU A 10 -5.74 -3.08 -15.74
N ALA A 11 -6.02 -3.88 -14.72
CA ALA A 11 -7.21 -4.70 -14.65
C ALA A 11 -8.47 -3.86 -14.86
N ALA A 12 -9.39 -4.35 -15.67
CA ALA A 12 -10.67 -3.72 -15.83
C ALA A 12 -11.50 -3.81 -14.54
N HIS A 13 -12.15 -2.72 -14.14
CA HIS A 13 -12.99 -2.64 -12.96
C HIS A 13 -14.11 -1.63 -13.13
N GLN A 14 -15.17 -1.72 -12.30
CA GLN A 14 -16.32 -0.83 -12.30
C GLN A 14 -16.18 0.33 -11.29
N ALA A 15 -15.10 0.37 -10.50
CA ALA A 15 -14.86 1.44 -9.54
C ALA A 15 -14.71 2.80 -10.25
N GLU A 16 -15.28 3.84 -9.64
CA GLU A 16 -15.24 5.21 -10.14
C GLU A 16 -13.95 5.90 -9.69
N ARG A 17 -13.33 6.68 -10.60
CA ARG A 17 -12.25 7.61 -10.25
C ARG A 17 -12.86 8.85 -9.60
N ILE A 18 -12.48 9.12 -8.33
CA ILE A 18 -12.96 10.27 -7.56
C ILE A 18 -11.80 11.08 -6.97
N ASP A 19 -12.09 12.33 -6.61
CA ASP A 19 -11.18 13.19 -5.85
C ASP A 19 -11.70 13.37 -4.43
N LEU A 20 -10.87 13.03 -3.44
CA LEU A 20 -11.17 13.19 -2.02
C LEU A 20 -10.42 14.41 -1.46
N PRO A 21 -11.00 15.15 -0.51
CA PRO A 21 -10.30 16.23 0.16
C PRO A 21 -9.11 15.70 0.98
N GLY A 22 -7.92 16.24 0.73
CA GLY A 22 -6.70 15.93 1.50
C GLY A 22 -6.07 17.19 2.09
N ARG A 23 -5.06 17.01 2.96
CA ARG A 23 -4.33 18.10 3.65
C ARG A 23 -3.52 18.96 2.68
N HIS A 24 -3.05 18.37 1.59
CA HIS A 24 -2.15 19.01 0.61
C HIS A 24 -2.77 19.08 -0.79
N GLY A 25 -4.08 19.18 -0.88
CA GLY A 25 -4.84 19.11 -2.12
C GLY A 25 -5.79 17.92 -2.16
N THR A 26 -6.15 17.46 -3.35
CA THR A 26 -7.01 16.30 -3.51
C THR A 26 -6.22 14.99 -3.40
N LEU A 27 -6.86 13.95 -2.91
CA LEU A 27 -6.38 12.57 -3.04
C LEU A 27 -7.13 11.91 -4.18
N ALA A 28 -6.41 11.48 -5.18
CA ALA A 28 -6.94 10.66 -6.24
C ALA A 28 -7.30 9.27 -5.71
N ALA A 29 -8.50 8.80 -5.99
CA ALA A 29 -8.97 7.52 -5.50
C ALA A 29 -9.80 6.76 -6.53
N LEU A 30 -9.85 5.43 -6.37
CA LEU A 30 -10.81 4.53 -7.02
C LEU A 30 -11.78 4.04 -5.95
N ARG A 31 -13.07 4.31 -6.12
CA ARG A 31 -14.12 3.89 -5.19
C ARG A 31 -15.10 2.95 -5.89
N GLY A 32 -15.26 1.76 -5.33
CA GLY A 32 -16.27 0.77 -5.73
C GLY A 32 -17.28 0.50 -4.62
N GLY A 33 -18.21 -0.40 -4.90
CA GLY A 33 -19.13 -0.97 -3.90
C GLY A 33 -20.48 -0.28 -3.81
N PRO A 34 -21.44 -0.96 -3.18
CA PRO A 34 -22.79 -0.45 -2.97
C PRO A 34 -22.83 0.58 -1.84
N ALA A 35 -23.82 1.47 -1.84
CA ALA A 35 -24.06 2.44 -0.77
C ALA A 35 -24.31 1.78 0.61
N SER A 36 -24.80 0.53 0.63
CA SER A 36 -25.06 -0.27 1.83
C SER A 36 -23.99 -1.33 2.07
N ALA A 37 -22.72 -1.00 1.82
CA ALA A 37 -21.61 -1.94 2.00
C ALA A 37 -21.44 -2.37 3.47
N LYS A 38 -20.92 -3.57 3.69
CA LYS A 38 -20.58 -4.10 5.02
C LYS A 38 -19.55 -3.22 5.74
N ALA A 39 -18.58 -2.72 4.98
CA ALA A 39 -17.55 -1.79 5.41
C ALA A 39 -16.88 -1.17 4.17
N THR A 40 -16.29 0.01 4.34
CA THR A 40 -15.31 0.55 3.39
C THR A 40 -13.94 -0.05 3.65
N VAL A 41 -13.27 -0.53 2.61
CA VAL A 41 -11.92 -1.06 2.67
C VAL A 41 -10.98 -0.01 2.11
N LEU A 42 -10.30 0.73 2.98
CA LEU A 42 -9.29 1.71 2.57
C LEU A 42 -7.97 1.00 2.25
N LEU A 43 -7.53 1.12 1.00
CA LEU A 43 -6.36 0.47 0.44
C LEU A 43 -5.26 1.51 0.20
N VAL A 44 -4.15 1.37 0.94
CA VAL A 44 -3.03 2.33 0.95
C VAL A 44 -1.81 1.71 0.27
N PRO A 45 -1.32 2.33 -0.83
CA PRO A 45 -0.24 1.76 -1.64
C PRO A 45 1.13 1.92 -1.00
N GLY A 46 2.10 1.16 -1.55
CA GLY A 46 3.50 1.20 -1.19
C GLY A 46 4.31 2.30 -1.88
N TYR A 47 5.61 2.27 -1.65
CA TYR A 47 6.61 3.12 -2.33
C TYR A 47 6.53 2.94 -3.85
N THR A 48 6.52 4.03 -4.59
CA THR A 48 6.30 4.09 -6.04
C THR A 48 4.96 3.53 -6.54
N GLY A 49 4.04 3.20 -5.60
CA GLY A 49 2.73 2.65 -5.90
C GLY A 49 1.69 3.73 -6.24
N SER A 50 0.46 3.27 -6.45
CA SER A 50 -0.73 4.09 -6.67
C SER A 50 -2.00 3.27 -6.42
N LYS A 51 -3.16 3.91 -6.46
CA LYS A 51 -4.47 3.27 -6.32
C LYS A 51 -4.68 2.10 -7.29
N GLU A 52 -4.04 2.13 -8.45
CA GLU A 52 -4.11 1.09 -9.47
C GLU A 52 -3.45 -0.22 -9.04
N ASP A 53 -2.56 -0.20 -8.03
CA ASP A 53 -2.00 -1.44 -7.47
C ASP A 53 -3.09 -2.36 -6.89
N PHE A 54 -4.27 -1.82 -6.63
CA PHE A 54 -5.42 -2.55 -6.10
C PHE A 54 -6.53 -2.79 -7.15
N ALA A 55 -6.31 -2.40 -8.42
CA ALA A 55 -7.31 -2.58 -9.48
C ALA A 55 -7.88 -4.01 -9.57
N PRO A 56 -7.07 -5.10 -9.46
CA PRO A 56 -7.57 -6.47 -9.52
C PRO A 56 -8.48 -6.87 -8.34
N LEU A 57 -8.45 -6.10 -7.25
CA LEU A 57 -9.23 -6.40 -6.04
C LEU A 57 -10.59 -5.69 -6.02
N LEU A 58 -10.78 -4.61 -6.82
CA LEU A 58 -11.91 -3.69 -6.68
C LEU A 58 -13.26 -4.39 -6.92
N ASP A 59 -13.41 -5.07 -8.05
CA ASP A 59 -14.66 -5.77 -8.37
C ASP A 59 -14.88 -6.99 -7.47
N PRO A 60 -13.90 -7.87 -7.20
CA PRO A 60 -14.08 -8.97 -6.25
C PRO A 60 -14.49 -8.53 -4.84
N LEU A 61 -13.97 -7.43 -4.33
CA LEU A 61 -14.37 -6.88 -3.04
C LEU A 61 -15.79 -6.27 -3.10
N THR A 62 -16.12 -5.60 -4.19
CA THR A 62 -17.48 -5.08 -4.44
C THR A 62 -18.51 -6.19 -4.49
N ASP A 63 -18.25 -7.27 -5.22
CA ASP A 63 -19.12 -8.43 -5.35
C ASP A 63 -19.33 -9.15 -4.00
N ALA A 64 -18.32 -9.09 -3.12
CA ALA A 64 -18.41 -9.60 -1.76
C ALA A 64 -19.17 -8.69 -0.78
N GLY A 65 -19.65 -7.51 -1.26
CA GLY A 65 -20.45 -6.56 -0.48
C GLY A 65 -19.63 -5.56 0.34
N PHE A 66 -18.36 -5.34 0.00
CA PHE A 66 -17.51 -4.27 0.56
C PHE A 66 -17.49 -3.05 -0.37
N ALA A 67 -17.07 -1.90 0.15
CA ALA A 67 -16.79 -0.70 -0.63
C ALA A 67 -15.27 -0.47 -0.67
N PRO A 68 -14.53 -1.00 -1.66
CA PRO A 68 -13.11 -0.71 -1.80
C PRO A 68 -12.90 0.78 -2.12
N LEU A 69 -11.91 1.37 -1.46
CA LEU A 69 -11.45 2.74 -1.64
C LEU A 69 -9.92 2.72 -1.72
N ALA A 70 -9.39 2.62 -2.93
CA ALA A 70 -7.95 2.68 -3.17
C ALA A 70 -7.53 4.13 -3.41
N ILE A 71 -6.47 4.59 -2.75
CA ILE A 71 -6.00 5.97 -2.84
C ILE A 71 -4.57 6.06 -3.41
N ASP A 72 -4.27 7.19 -4.04
CA ASP A 72 -2.89 7.64 -4.17
C ASP A 72 -2.52 8.43 -2.92
N LEU A 73 -1.41 8.11 -2.26
CA LEU A 73 -0.89 8.96 -1.20
C LEU A 73 -0.45 10.33 -1.77
N PRO A 74 -0.44 11.40 -0.95
CA PRO A 74 0.11 12.69 -1.39
C PRO A 74 1.45 12.51 -2.11
N GLY A 75 1.64 13.20 -3.24
CA GLY A 75 2.84 13.11 -4.05
C GLY A 75 3.00 11.86 -4.90
N GLN A 76 2.09 10.92 -4.85
CA GLN A 76 2.06 9.76 -5.75
C GLN A 76 1.12 10.02 -6.93
N TYR A 77 1.56 9.66 -8.12
CA TYR A 77 0.85 9.60 -9.40
C TYR A 77 -0.11 10.78 -9.66
N GLU A 78 -1.40 10.65 -9.30
CA GLU A 78 -2.41 11.68 -9.55
C GLU A 78 -2.70 12.55 -8.32
N SER A 79 -2.21 12.19 -7.14
CA SER A 79 -2.36 13.01 -5.94
C SER A 79 -1.27 14.08 -5.88
N PRO A 80 -1.63 15.38 -5.84
CA PRO A 80 -0.67 16.43 -5.62
C PRO A 80 -0.07 16.38 -4.21
N GLY A 81 0.98 17.16 -3.99
CA GLY A 81 1.62 17.28 -2.69
C GLY A 81 2.58 18.47 -2.66
N PRO A 82 3.10 18.83 -1.49
CA PRO A 82 4.07 19.91 -1.36
C PRO A 82 5.49 19.46 -1.77
N ASP A 83 6.34 20.44 -2.07
CA ASP A 83 7.76 20.17 -2.38
C ASP A 83 8.59 19.81 -1.13
N SER A 84 8.02 19.93 0.06
CA SER A 84 8.69 19.63 1.33
C SER A 84 8.75 18.13 1.60
N GLU A 85 9.94 17.58 1.73
CA GLU A 85 10.20 16.18 2.08
C GLU A 85 9.53 15.78 3.41
N ALA A 86 9.47 16.71 4.39
CA ALA A 86 8.87 16.44 5.69
C ALA A 86 7.38 16.04 5.62
N ALA A 87 6.67 16.35 4.53
CA ALA A 87 5.26 16.01 4.35
C ALA A 87 5.00 14.53 4.02
N TYR A 88 6.04 13.74 3.78
CA TYR A 88 5.93 12.38 3.28
C TYR A 88 6.42 11.31 4.25
N THR A 89 6.63 11.69 5.52
CA THR A 89 6.90 10.71 6.59
C THR A 89 5.65 9.88 6.88
N PRO A 90 5.79 8.66 7.44
CA PRO A 90 4.63 7.86 7.85
C PRO A 90 3.69 8.60 8.79
N ASP A 91 4.20 9.47 9.67
CA ASP A 91 3.38 10.23 10.62
C ASP A 91 2.50 11.26 9.92
N GLU A 92 3.05 12.02 8.97
CA GLU A 92 2.28 13.00 8.19
C GLU A 92 1.26 12.34 7.27
N LEU A 93 1.67 11.28 6.57
CA LEU A 93 0.77 10.51 5.72
C LEU A 93 -0.24 9.72 6.55
N GLY A 94 0.14 9.22 7.73
CA GLY A 94 -0.75 8.57 8.68
C GLY A 94 -1.82 9.54 9.22
N THR A 95 -1.44 10.79 9.46
CA THR A 95 -2.41 11.85 9.83
C THR A 95 -3.41 12.09 8.69
N GLN A 96 -2.95 12.11 7.44
CA GLN A 96 -3.84 12.22 6.27
C GLN A 96 -4.84 11.04 6.22
N VAL A 97 -4.37 9.80 6.45
CA VAL A 97 -5.23 8.61 6.50
C VAL A 97 -6.20 8.68 7.68
N THR A 98 -5.75 9.14 8.86
CA THR A 98 -6.60 9.32 10.05
C THR A 98 -7.74 10.30 9.80
N GLU A 99 -7.46 11.43 9.15
CA GLU A 99 -8.49 12.42 8.79
C GLU A 99 -9.49 11.88 7.76
N LEU A 100 -9.01 11.11 6.76
CA LEU A 100 -9.88 10.48 5.77
C LEU A 100 -10.80 9.45 6.44
N VAL A 101 -10.27 8.55 7.26
CA VAL A 101 -11.06 7.58 8.02
C VAL A 101 -12.05 8.26 8.94
N GLY A 102 -11.63 9.34 9.63
CA GLY A 102 -12.52 10.12 10.49
C GLY A 102 -13.73 10.67 9.76
N LYS A 103 -13.59 11.14 8.51
CA LYS A 103 -14.71 11.58 7.66
C LYS A 103 -15.63 10.42 7.30
N LEU A 104 -15.08 9.28 6.84
CA LEU A 104 -15.88 8.10 6.50
C LEU A 104 -16.67 7.59 7.71
N VAL A 105 -16.07 7.57 8.88
CA VAL A 105 -16.74 7.16 10.14
C VAL A 105 -17.82 8.17 10.55
N ALA A 106 -17.59 9.47 10.38
CA ALA A 106 -18.60 10.50 10.62
C ALA A 106 -19.81 10.37 9.68
N ASP A 107 -19.61 9.87 8.47
CA ASP A 107 -20.65 9.55 7.49
C ASP A 107 -21.33 8.19 7.78
N GLY A 108 -20.97 7.52 8.89
CA GLY A 108 -21.56 6.25 9.35
C GLY A 108 -20.91 4.99 8.75
N GLU A 109 -19.78 5.10 8.06
CA GLU A 109 -19.08 3.97 7.47
C GLU A 109 -18.22 3.23 8.53
N ARG A 110 -18.19 1.90 8.47
CA ARG A 110 -17.15 1.11 9.14
C ARG A 110 -15.96 1.03 8.19
N VAL A 111 -14.75 1.24 8.68
CA VAL A 111 -13.55 1.27 7.84
C VAL A 111 -12.58 0.16 8.23
N LEU A 112 -12.23 -0.68 7.27
CA LEU A 112 -11.11 -1.62 7.35
C LEU A 112 -9.92 -1.00 6.62
N LEU A 113 -8.74 -1.03 7.25
CA LEU A 113 -7.53 -0.41 6.72
C LEU A 113 -6.55 -1.49 6.25
N LEU A 114 -6.14 -1.43 4.99
CA LEU A 114 -5.06 -2.26 4.44
C LEU A 114 -3.94 -1.37 3.95
N GLY A 115 -2.74 -1.58 4.46
CA GLY A 115 -1.52 -0.93 3.98
C GLY A 115 -0.55 -1.93 3.36
N HIS A 116 -0.20 -1.70 2.09
CA HIS A 116 0.79 -2.49 1.38
C HIS A 116 2.17 -1.87 1.50
N SER A 117 3.17 -2.64 1.90
CA SER A 117 4.58 -2.22 1.94
C SER A 117 4.77 -0.92 2.74
N TYR A 118 5.25 0.17 2.14
CA TYR A 118 5.32 1.49 2.76
C TYR A 118 3.95 1.96 3.30
N GLY A 119 2.86 1.63 2.59
CA GLY A 119 1.49 1.90 3.05
C GLY A 119 1.15 1.23 4.37
N GLY A 120 1.79 0.11 4.71
CA GLY A 120 1.68 -0.52 6.03
C GLY A 120 2.36 0.30 7.12
N LEU A 121 3.48 0.97 6.84
CA LEU A 121 4.10 1.92 7.78
C LEU A 121 3.19 3.14 8.00
N VAL A 122 2.53 3.62 6.94
CA VAL A 122 1.54 4.71 7.01
C VAL A 122 0.30 4.28 7.81
N ALA A 123 -0.23 3.09 7.55
CA ALA A 123 -1.38 2.54 8.28
C ALA A 123 -1.08 2.36 9.78
N ARG A 124 0.13 1.89 10.11
CA ARG A 124 0.63 1.83 11.48
C ARG A 124 0.65 3.20 12.14
N ALA A 125 1.23 4.19 11.48
CA ALA A 125 1.29 5.56 11.98
C ALA A 125 -0.12 6.16 12.16
N ALA A 126 -1.04 5.89 11.24
CA ALA A 126 -2.44 6.29 11.38
C ALA A 126 -3.08 5.71 12.65
N LEU A 127 -2.92 4.41 12.92
CA LEU A 127 -3.45 3.77 14.14
C LEU A 127 -2.87 4.41 15.40
N LEU A 128 -1.54 4.65 15.42
CA LEU A 128 -0.86 5.32 16.54
C LEU A 128 -1.31 6.77 16.74
N SER A 129 -1.83 7.41 15.69
CA SER A 129 -2.42 8.77 15.73
C SER A 129 -3.93 8.77 16.04
N GLY A 130 -4.51 7.61 16.42
CA GLY A 130 -5.93 7.51 16.82
C GLY A 130 -6.89 7.26 15.66
N CYS A 131 -6.44 6.80 14.50
CA CYS A 131 -7.32 6.42 13.37
C CYS A 131 -8.38 5.41 13.81
N GLN A 132 -9.65 5.67 13.47
CA GLN A 132 -10.81 4.88 13.90
C GLN A 132 -11.12 3.69 12.96
N ALA A 133 -10.09 3.01 12.47
CA ALA A 133 -10.30 1.79 11.71
C ALA A 133 -10.82 0.65 12.59
N SER A 134 -11.69 -0.19 12.03
CA SER A 134 -12.30 -1.37 12.67
C SER A 134 -11.48 -2.64 12.50
N GLY A 135 -10.38 -2.60 11.74
CA GLY A 135 -9.46 -3.70 11.53
C GLY A 135 -8.27 -3.25 10.70
N LEU A 136 -7.13 -3.92 10.85
CA LEU A 136 -5.87 -3.60 10.19
C LEU A 136 -5.31 -4.80 9.42
N ILE A 137 -4.97 -4.60 8.16
CA ILE A 137 -4.14 -5.53 7.39
C ILE A 137 -2.79 -4.87 7.10
N LEU A 138 -1.71 -5.55 7.44
CA LEU A 138 -0.35 -5.23 7.03
C LEU A 138 0.06 -6.22 5.94
N LEU A 139 0.07 -5.77 4.69
CA LEU A 139 0.38 -6.59 3.52
C LEU A 139 1.81 -6.31 3.08
N ASP A 140 2.68 -7.34 3.08
CA ASP A 140 4.10 -7.24 2.71
C ASP A 140 4.78 -6.01 3.32
N SER A 141 4.55 -5.79 4.62
CA SER A 141 5.10 -4.67 5.39
C SER A 141 5.82 -5.17 6.63
N GLY A 142 6.85 -4.45 7.05
CA GLY A 142 7.72 -4.90 8.13
C GLY A 142 7.64 -4.11 9.43
N PRO A 143 8.30 -4.61 10.48
CA PRO A 143 8.33 -3.96 11.80
C PRO A 143 9.10 -2.64 11.79
N SER A 144 10.11 -2.52 10.93
CA SER A 144 11.10 -1.44 10.90
C SER A 144 11.71 -1.32 9.50
N ALA A 145 12.84 -0.64 9.39
CA ALA A 145 13.61 -0.51 8.15
C ALA A 145 13.89 -1.85 7.48
N ILE A 146 14.01 -1.81 6.15
CA ILE A 146 14.54 -2.91 5.34
C ILE A 146 16.01 -3.12 5.70
N THR A 147 16.42 -4.35 5.93
CA THR A 147 17.78 -4.70 6.35
C THR A 147 18.57 -5.45 5.29
N ASP A 148 17.93 -5.84 4.19
CA ASP A 148 18.62 -6.48 3.06
C ASP A 148 19.61 -5.50 2.40
N PRO A 149 20.92 -5.83 2.35
CA PRO A 149 21.94 -4.89 1.89
C PRO A 149 21.77 -4.47 0.42
N ASP A 150 21.30 -5.38 -0.43
CA ASP A 150 21.14 -5.11 -1.86
C ASP A 150 19.95 -4.16 -2.08
N ARG A 151 18.86 -4.39 -1.36
CA ARG A 151 17.70 -3.49 -1.37
C ARG A 151 18.05 -2.10 -0.84
N VAL A 152 18.77 -2.02 0.28
CA VAL A 152 19.25 -0.76 0.85
C VAL A 152 20.12 -0.02 -0.15
N ALA A 153 21.08 -0.70 -0.80
CA ALA A 153 21.94 -0.09 -1.80
C ALA A 153 21.16 0.46 -3.01
N VAL A 154 20.12 -0.25 -3.47
CA VAL A 154 19.25 0.23 -4.56
C VAL A 154 18.49 1.49 -4.16
N LEU A 155 17.93 1.54 -2.94
CA LEU A 155 17.24 2.72 -2.41
C LEU A 155 18.20 3.90 -2.25
N ASP A 156 19.41 3.69 -1.72
CA ASP A 156 20.44 4.72 -1.53
C ASP A 156 20.85 5.33 -2.88
N TYR A 157 21.21 4.47 -3.83
CA TYR A 157 21.68 4.95 -5.13
C TYR A 157 20.57 5.63 -5.92
N GLY A 158 19.36 5.06 -5.89
CA GLY A 158 18.18 5.66 -6.54
C GLY A 158 17.84 7.03 -5.96
N THR A 159 17.89 7.19 -4.64
CA THR A 159 17.66 8.46 -3.95
C THR A 159 18.73 9.50 -4.31
N ALA A 160 20.01 9.11 -4.35
CA ALA A 160 21.10 9.98 -4.72
C ALA A 160 20.95 10.50 -6.18
N VAL A 161 20.61 9.60 -7.12
CA VAL A 161 20.35 9.99 -8.52
C VAL A 161 19.14 10.91 -8.63
N LEU A 162 18.06 10.63 -7.88
CA LEU A 162 16.86 11.47 -7.88
C LEU A 162 17.14 12.88 -7.37
N ARG A 163 17.95 13.04 -6.31
CA ARG A 163 18.37 14.34 -5.76
C ARG A 163 19.28 15.12 -6.73
N ASP A 164 20.25 14.44 -7.33
CA ASP A 164 21.31 15.07 -8.14
C ASP A 164 20.86 15.35 -9.59
N LYS A 165 20.07 14.43 -10.17
CA LYS A 165 19.79 14.42 -11.62
C LYS A 165 18.30 14.46 -11.97
N GLY A 166 17.43 14.41 -10.96
CA GLY A 166 15.98 14.48 -11.13
C GLY A 166 15.32 13.16 -11.53
N ILE A 167 13.99 13.24 -11.72
CA ILE A 167 13.14 12.06 -11.82
C ILE A 167 13.33 11.26 -13.12
N ASP A 168 13.65 11.92 -14.23
CA ASP A 168 13.91 11.23 -15.49
C ASP A 168 15.16 10.36 -15.41
N ALA A 169 16.23 10.84 -14.78
CA ALA A 169 17.45 10.06 -14.57
C ALA A 169 17.23 8.91 -13.59
N ALA A 170 16.44 9.15 -12.54
CA ALA A 170 16.07 8.11 -11.60
C ALA A 170 15.22 7.01 -12.27
N TRP A 171 14.29 7.40 -13.17
CA TRP A 171 13.57 6.42 -13.97
C TRP A 171 14.50 5.60 -14.88
N GLN A 172 15.39 6.25 -15.62
CA GLN A 172 16.34 5.54 -16.51
C GLN A 172 17.18 4.52 -15.74
N LEU A 173 17.66 4.87 -14.55
CA LEU A 173 18.38 3.96 -13.67
C LEU A 173 17.51 2.76 -13.27
N ARG A 174 16.27 3.03 -12.83
CA ARG A 174 15.30 1.99 -12.44
C ARG A 174 14.98 1.07 -13.62
N GLU A 175 14.70 1.63 -14.79
CA GLU A 175 14.38 0.88 -15.99
C GLU A 175 15.53 -0.03 -16.43
N GLN A 176 16.79 0.42 -16.35
CA GLN A 176 17.96 -0.43 -16.62
C GLN A 176 18.03 -1.64 -15.68
N SER A 177 17.63 -1.51 -14.43
CA SER A 177 17.53 -2.62 -13.50
C SER A 177 16.36 -3.55 -13.84
N LEU A 178 15.19 -2.99 -14.13
CA LEU A 178 13.98 -3.72 -14.48
C LEU A 178 14.17 -4.54 -15.77
N LEU A 179 14.85 -3.99 -16.78
CA LEU A 179 15.13 -4.68 -18.06
C LEU A 179 16.04 -5.90 -17.90
N ARG A 180 16.70 -6.09 -16.77
CA ARG A 180 17.46 -7.31 -16.46
C ARG A 180 16.57 -8.42 -15.88
N ASN A 181 15.33 -8.09 -15.49
CA ASN A 181 14.38 -9.03 -14.92
C ASN A 181 13.47 -9.59 -16.02
N PRO A 182 13.50 -10.91 -16.30
CA PRO A 182 12.65 -11.55 -17.30
C PRO A 182 11.15 -11.32 -17.05
N TRP A 183 10.73 -11.22 -15.80
CA TRP A 183 9.36 -10.89 -15.46
C TRP A 183 8.96 -9.52 -16.06
N TYR A 184 9.76 -8.48 -15.86
CA TYR A 184 9.45 -7.13 -16.37
C TYR A 184 9.47 -7.08 -17.91
N THR A 185 10.46 -7.74 -18.54
CA THR A 185 10.53 -7.76 -20.01
C THR A 185 9.39 -8.54 -20.66
N GLY A 186 8.80 -9.47 -19.93
CA GLY A 186 7.60 -10.21 -20.34
C GLY A 186 6.28 -9.44 -20.17
N LEU A 187 6.27 -8.31 -19.45
CA LEU A 187 5.05 -7.53 -19.27
C LEU A 187 4.58 -6.89 -20.59
N PRO A 188 3.26 -6.76 -20.81
CA PRO A 188 2.70 -5.99 -21.91
C PRO A 188 3.25 -4.56 -21.95
N GLU A 189 3.49 -4.04 -23.16
CA GLU A 189 4.07 -2.69 -23.34
C GLU A 189 3.24 -1.61 -22.64
N ARG A 190 1.93 -1.69 -22.71
CA ARG A 190 1.02 -0.72 -22.07
C ARG A 190 1.19 -0.71 -20.54
N LEU A 191 1.48 -1.85 -19.92
CA LEU A 191 1.72 -1.93 -18.47
C LEU A 191 3.06 -1.32 -18.10
N ARG A 192 4.11 -1.58 -18.89
CA ARG A 192 5.42 -0.92 -18.70
C ARG A 192 5.32 0.59 -18.89
N ALA A 193 4.56 1.05 -19.89
CA ALA A 193 4.30 2.47 -20.11
C ALA A 193 3.56 3.12 -18.93
N PHE A 194 2.55 2.44 -18.38
CA PHE A 194 1.84 2.89 -17.19
C PHE A 194 2.79 3.00 -15.97
N GLN A 195 3.62 1.97 -15.71
CA GLN A 195 4.57 2.01 -14.60
C GLN A 195 5.59 3.15 -14.74
N ARG A 196 6.01 3.45 -15.97
CA ARG A 196 6.86 4.60 -16.26
C ARG A 196 6.14 5.92 -15.99
N GLU A 197 4.94 6.10 -16.54
CA GLU A 197 4.15 7.31 -16.37
C GLU A 197 3.88 7.58 -14.89
N ARG A 198 3.43 6.57 -14.14
CA ARG A 198 3.17 6.66 -12.70
C ARG A 198 4.39 7.14 -11.92
N PHE A 199 5.56 6.56 -12.20
CA PHE A 199 6.81 6.97 -11.54
C PHE A 199 7.16 8.43 -11.87
N LEU A 200 7.12 8.82 -13.15
CA LEU A 200 7.50 10.16 -13.60
C LEU A 200 6.53 11.26 -13.13
N ARG A 201 5.29 10.91 -12.83
CA ARG A 201 4.28 11.84 -12.28
C ARG A 201 4.34 11.95 -10.76
N SER A 202 5.06 11.05 -10.10
CA SER A 202 5.25 11.15 -8.65
C SER A 202 6.21 12.28 -8.30
N LEU A 203 6.01 12.92 -7.15
CA LEU A 203 6.87 14.02 -6.71
C LEU A 203 8.21 13.49 -6.18
N PRO A 204 9.35 14.08 -6.61
CA PRO A 204 10.67 13.70 -6.11
C PRO A 204 10.77 13.71 -4.57
N ALA A 205 10.22 14.74 -3.92
CA ALA A 205 10.22 14.85 -2.46
C ALA A 205 9.53 13.64 -1.77
N ALA A 206 8.41 13.16 -2.33
CA ALA A 206 7.72 11.98 -1.83
C ALA A 206 8.58 10.72 -1.98
N LEU A 207 9.13 10.50 -3.19
CA LEU A 207 9.95 9.32 -3.47
C LEU A 207 11.23 9.30 -2.63
N ILE A 208 11.87 10.45 -2.40
CA ILE A 208 13.07 10.58 -1.57
C ILE A 208 12.76 10.20 -0.13
N THR A 209 11.75 10.84 0.48
CA THR A 209 11.42 10.58 1.89
C THR A 209 10.96 9.15 2.12
N MET A 210 10.09 8.62 1.25
CA MET A 210 9.64 7.23 1.36
C MET A 210 10.83 6.25 1.29
N ALA A 211 11.77 6.46 0.37
CA ALA A 211 12.97 5.64 0.28
C ALA A 211 13.89 5.76 1.51
N GLU A 212 14.02 6.95 2.09
CA GLU A 212 14.79 7.17 3.32
C GLU A 212 14.14 6.47 4.52
N VAL A 213 12.82 6.58 4.66
CA VAL A 213 12.06 5.90 5.73
C VAL A 213 12.21 4.38 5.62
N LEU A 214 12.13 3.81 4.41
CA LEU A 214 12.33 2.37 4.21
C LEU A 214 13.71 1.89 4.69
N ARG A 215 14.72 2.77 4.78
CA ARG A 215 16.08 2.46 5.26
C ARG A 215 16.32 2.81 6.72
N THR A 216 15.45 3.63 7.33
CA THR A 216 15.72 4.22 8.65
C THR A 216 14.58 4.06 9.66
N SER A 217 13.44 3.51 9.24
CA SER A 217 12.25 3.38 10.09
C SER A 217 12.54 2.58 11.37
N GLU A 218 12.13 3.14 12.49
CA GLU A 218 12.20 2.47 13.79
C GLU A 218 11.17 1.34 13.93
N ASP A 219 11.45 0.42 14.84
CA ASP A 219 10.51 -0.64 15.22
C ASP A 219 9.42 -0.08 16.14
N LEU A 220 8.22 0.05 15.59
CA LEU A 220 7.04 0.54 16.31
C LEU A 220 6.00 -0.57 16.59
N VAL A 221 6.41 -1.84 16.54
CA VAL A 221 5.51 -2.98 16.80
C VAL A 221 4.94 -2.95 18.22
N ALA A 222 5.77 -2.67 19.24
CA ALA A 222 5.31 -2.65 20.62
C ALA A 222 4.29 -1.52 20.93
N PRO A 223 4.49 -0.26 20.48
CA PRO A 223 3.42 0.74 20.57
C PRO A 223 2.16 0.35 19.82
N LEU A 224 2.26 -0.17 18.59
CA LEU A 224 1.10 -0.60 17.81
C LEU A 224 0.34 -1.74 18.51
N SER A 225 1.03 -2.76 19.05
CA SER A 225 0.39 -3.86 19.79
C SER A 225 -0.44 -3.34 20.98
N ARG A 226 0.09 -2.36 21.72
CA ARG A 226 -0.67 -1.73 22.83
C ARG A 226 -1.92 -1.01 22.33
N GLU A 227 -1.82 -0.30 21.21
CA GLU A 227 -2.94 0.44 20.64
C GLU A 227 -4.03 -0.50 20.12
N LEU A 228 -3.65 -1.56 19.40
CA LEU A 228 -4.58 -2.59 18.90
C LEU A 228 -5.32 -3.26 20.06
N ALA A 229 -4.59 -3.68 21.12
CA ALA A 229 -5.16 -4.32 22.29
C ALA A 229 -6.10 -3.37 23.07
N ALA A 230 -5.70 -2.13 23.30
CA ALA A 230 -6.49 -1.14 24.04
C ALA A 230 -7.83 -0.84 23.37
N ARG A 231 -7.88 -0.92 22.06
CA ARG A 231 -9.07 -0.60 21.24
C ARG A 231 -9.77 -1.83 20.68
N ALA A 232 -9.27 -3.04 20.99
CA ALA A 232 -9.77 -4.31 20.45
C ALA A 232 -9.85 -4.29 18.90
N ILE A 233 -8.82 -3.73 18.24
CA ILE A 233 -8.74 -3.69 16.77
C ILE A 233 -8.06 -5.00 16.31
N PRO A 234 -8.75 -5.85 15.57
CA PRO A 234 -8.15 -7.07 15.01
C PRO A 234 -7.12 -6.72 13.93
N CYS A 235 -6.08 -7.55 13.83
CA CYS A 235 -5.00 -7.36 12.89
C CYS A 235 -4.64 -8.67 12.18
N LEU A 236 -4.35 -8.57 10.89
CA LEU A 236 -3.73 -9.63 10.10
C LEU A 236 -2.43 -9.10 9.48
N VAL A 237 -1.35 -9.83 9.61
CA VAL A 237 -0.14 -9.68 8.80
C VAL A 237 -0.18 -10.71 7.69
N ALA A 238 -0.14 -10.26 6.44
CA ALA A 238 -0.12 -11.14 5.26
C ALA A 238 1.08 -10.82 4.39
N CYS A 239 1.74 -11.83 3.86
CA CYS A 239 2.90 -11.63 2.99
C CYS A 239 3.00 -12.68 1.88
N GLY A 240 3.68 -12.32 0.80
CA GLY A 240 4.08 -13.27 -0.23
C GLY A 240 5.15 -14.24 0.28
N GLU A 241 5.09 -15.48 -0.21
CA GLU A 241 6.05 -16.55 0.13
C GLU A 241 7.50 -16.15 -0.20
N HIS A 242 7.67 -15.30 -1.22
CA HIS A 242 8.95 -14.87 -1.75
C HIS A 242 9.19 -13.36 -1.57
N ASP A 243 8.56 -12.74 -0.55
CA ASP A 243 8.79 -11.31 -0.28
C ASP A 243 10.28 -11.04 -0.05
N ASP A 244 10.84 -10.17 -0.88
CA ASP A 244 12.25 -9.80 -0.88
C ASP A 244 12.54 -8.46 -0.15
N ALA A 245 11.52 -7.79 0.40
CA ALA A 245 11.68 -6.58 1.21
C ALA A 245 11.77 -6.92 2.70
N TRP A 246 10.82 -7.68 3.22
CA TRP A 246 10.85 -8.23 4.57
C TRP A 246 10.57 -9.72 4.53
N SER A 247 11.53 -10.52 4.96
CA SER A 247 11.40 -11.98 4.91
C SER A 247 10.15 -12.47 5.66
N VAL A 248 9.58 -13.58 5.20
CA VAL A 248 8.44 -14.26 5.86
C VAL A 248 8.67 -14.45 7.36
N PRO A 249 9.85 -14.94 7.84
CA PRO A 249 10.11 -15.06 9.28
C PRO A 249 10.11 -13.71 10.02
N THR A 250 10.47 -12.61 9.36
CA THR A 250 10.44 -11.26 9.97
C THR A 250 8.99 -10.80 10.16
N GLN A 251 8.16 -11.00 9.16
CA GLN A 251 6.74 -10.63 9.22
C GLN A 251 5.95 -11.55 10.17
N GLN A 252 6.28 -12.83 10.23
CA GLN A 252 5.69 -13.75 11.20
C GLN A 252 6.01 -13.32 12.65
N ARG A 253 7.27 -13.00 12.96
CA ARG A 253 7.63 -12.47 14.28
C ARG A 253 6.95 -11.15 14.61
N MET A 254 6.71 -10.31 13.59
CA MET A 254 5.91 -9.10 13.77
C MET A 254 4.45 -9.44 14.14
N ALA A 255 3.83 -10.38 13.44
CA ALA A 255 2.48 -10.84 13.76
C ALA A 255 2.37 -11.40 15.18
N GLU A 256 3.31 -12.26 15.60
CA GLU A 256 3.39 -12.80 16.97
C GLU A 256 3.46 -11.69 18.03
N ARG A 257 4.27 -10.64 17.78
CA ARG A 257 4.43 -9.48 18.70
C ARG A 257 3.20 -8.57 18.72
N LEU A 258 2.42 -8.57 17.65
CA LEU A 258 1.17 -7.80 17.55
C LEU A 258 -0.03 -8.56 18.13
N ASP A 259 0.10 -9.85 18.46
CA ASP A 259 -1.02 -10.77 18.73
C ASP A 259 -2.00 -10.80 17.55
N ALA A 260 -1.46 -10.82 16.33
CA ALA A 260 -2.19 -10.75 15.07
C ALA A 260 -2.22 -12.11 14.36
N ASP A 261 -3.25 -12.33 13.56
CA ASP A 261 -3.26 -13.45 12.61
C ASP A 261 -2.12 -13.31 11.60
N PHE A 262 -1.68 -14.43 11.04
CA PHE A 262 -0.61 -14.45 10.04
C PHE A 262 -0.99 -15.33 8.84
N ALA A 263 -0.76 -14.82 7.63
CA ALA A 263 -0.99 -15.56 6.39
C ALA A 263 0.16 -15.41 5.40
N VAL A 264 0.54 -16.51 4.75
CA VAL A 264 1.52 -16.52 3.65
C VAL A 264 0.78 -16.83 2.35
N LEU A 265 0.99 -16.00 1.34
CA LEU A 265 0.39 -16.13 0.00
C LEU A 265 1.35 -16.91 -0.90
N PRO A 266 1.00 -18.14 -1.27
CA PRO A 266 1.92 -19.02 -2.01
C PRO A 266 2.21 -18.49 -3.41
N GLY A 267 3.46 -18.62 -3.83
CA GLY A 267 3.95 -18.21 -5.14
C GLY A 267 4.02 -16.70 -5.37
N CYS A 268 3.72 -15.87 -4.35
CA CYS A 268 3.80 -14.42 -4.45
C CYS A 268 5.14 -13.90 -3.94
N GLY A 269 5.64 -12.83 -4.57
CA GLY A 269 6.71 -11.97 -4.07
C GLY A 269 6.15 -10.83 -3.22
N HIS A 270 6.63 -9.61 -3.47
CA HIS A 270 6.31 -8.41 -2.67
C HIS A 270 4.96 -7.74 -3.01
N SER A 271 4.23 -8.23 -4.00
CA SER A 271 2.99 -7.57 -4.45
C SER A 271 1.85 -8.57 -4.73
N PRO A 272 1.35 -9.32 -3.72
CA PRO A 272 0.28 -10.29 -3.90
C PRO A 272 -1.01 -9.71 -4.49
N ASN A 273 -1.23 -8.41 -4.29
CA ASN A 273 -2.36 -7.67 -4.84
C ASN A 273 -2.38 -7.63 -6.39
N THR A 274 -1.24 -7.87 -7.03
CA THR A 274 -1.11 -7.98 -8.50
C THR A 274 -0.49 -9.30 -8.95
N GLU A 275 0.20 -10.01 -8.07
CA GLU A 275 0.84 -11.29 -8.42
C GLU A 275 -0.12 -12.49 -8.27
N ASN A 276 -1.01 -12.43 -7.27
CA ASN A 276 -2.07 -13.43 -7.07
C ASN A 276 -3.28 -12.81 -6.32
N PRO A 277 -4.02 -11.88 -6.97
CA PRO A 277 -5.13 -11.17 -6.35
C PRO A 277 -6.23 -12.12 -5.85
N SER A 278 -6.45 -13.24 -6.54
CA SER A 278 -7.45 -14.25 -6.14
C SER A 278 -7.11 -14.91 -4.80
N ALA A 279 -5.84 -15.28 -4.57
CA ALA A 279 -5.40 -15.84 -3.30
C ALA A 279 -5.48 -14.78 -2.17
N LEU A 280 -5.14 -13.52 -2.48
CA LEU A 280 -5.26 -12.43 -1.52
C LEU A 280 -6.73 -12.21 -1.13
N VAL A 281 -7.65 -12.11 -2.09
CA VAL A 281 -9.09 -11.97 -1.82
C VAL A 281 -9.62 -13.15 -1.00
N ALA A 282 -9.22 -14.38 -1.34
CA ALA A 282 -9.61 -15.59 -0.59
C ALA A 282 -9.11 -15.58 0.87
N THR A 283 -8.02 -14.89 1.15
CA THR A 283 -7.50 -14.68 2.52
C THR A 283 -8.24 -13.55 3.23
N LEU A 284 -8.48 -12.42 2.55
CA LEU A 284 -9.05 -11.22 3.16
C LEU A 284 -10.54 -11.39 3.51
N LEU A 285 -11.35 -11.98 2.64
CA LEU A 285 -12.80 -12.02 2.81
C LEU A 285 -13.25 -12.80 4.07
N PRO A 286 -12.75 -14.03 4.39
CA PRO A 286 -13.10 -14.71 5.63
C PRO A 286 -12.66 -13.91 6.86
N THR A 287 -11.46 -13.32 6.83
CA THR A 287 -10.90 -12.51 7.90
C THR A 287 -11.80 -11.31 8.20
N TRP A 288 -12.13 -10.51 7.20
CA TRP A 288 -12.99 -9.34 7.40
C TRP A 288 -14.41 -9.69 7.80
N ASN A 289 -14.99 -10.76 7.25
CA ASN A 289 -16.33 -11.21 7.68
C ASN A 289 -16.33 -11.63 9.16
N SER A 290 -15.26 -12.26 9.67
CA SER A 290 -15.14 -12.61 11.09
C SER A 290 -14.99 -11.36 11.97
N TRP A 291 -14.31 -10.31 11.52
CA TRP A 291 -14.14 -9.07 12.26
C TRP A 291 -15.41 -8.22 12.32
N LEU A 292 -16.31 -8.39 11.37
CA LEU A 292 -17.56 -7.62 11.25
C LEU A 292 -18.78 -8.35 11.86
N ALA A 293 -18.61 -9.64 12.23
CA ALA A 293 -19.66 -10.43 12.88
C ALA A 293 -19.87 -9.99 14.34
#